data_6984b3d63a0e98ebd704de2610f2b9b6
#
_entry.id   6984b3d63a0e98ebd704de2610f2b9b6
#
_cell.length_a   1.000
_cell.length_b   1.000
_cell.length_c   1.000
_cell.angle_alpha   90.00
_cell.angle_beta   90.00
_cell.angle_gamma   90.00
#
_symmetry.space_group_name_H-M   'P 1'
#
loop_
_entity.id
_entity.type
_entity.pdbx_description
1 polymer ?
#
loop_
_entity_poly.entity_id
_entity_poly.type
_entity_poly.pdbx_seq_one_letter_code
_entity_poly.pdbx_strand_id
1 'polypeptide(L)'
;DNIIITDPQWSEAWNKRATLYFLMNDFTNSLNDIEKVLSMEPRHFGALSGQARIFIKLQKYEKAIKSIERALEFYPSFRSRELIPEIERLIKEESI
;
A
#
# COMPACT_ATOMS: atom_id res chain seq x y z
N ASP A 1 10.54 18.89 -8.57
CA ASP A 1 9.67 19.96 -8.38
C ASP A 1 9.62 20.38 -6.92
N ASN A 2 9.68 21.66 -6.70
CA ASN A 2 9.84 22.18 -5.36
C ASN A 2 8.58 22.51 -4.66
N ILE A 3 7.49 22.23 -5.24
CA ILE A 3 6.26 22.53 -4.60
C ILE A 3 6.12 21.63 -3.43
N ILE A 4 6.07 22.24 -2.30
CA ILE A 4 5.83 21.48 -1.13
C ILE A 4 4.39 21.13 -1.14
N ILE A 5 4.16 19.92 -1.40
CA ILE A 5 2.83 19.48 -1.51
C ILE A 5 2.41 18.98 -0.16
N THR A 6 2.02 19.94 0.64
CA THR A 6 1.45 19.60 1.93
C THR A 6 -0.06 19.69 1.91
N ASP A 7 -0.61 20.09 0.77
CA ASP A 7 -2.05 20.21 0.61
C ASP A 7 -2.67 18.81 0.55
N PRO A 8 -3.56 18.47 1.48
CA PRO A 8 -4.19 17.15 1.48
C PRO A 8 -4.91 16.82 0.17
N GLN A 9 -5.36 17.85 -0.56
CA GLN A 9 -6.04 17.60 -1.82
C GLN A 9 -5.12 16.97 -2.86
N TRP A 10 -3.83 17.27 -2.81
CA TRP A 10 -2.89 16.68 -3.74
C TRP A 10 -2.72 15.20 -3.48
N SER A 11 -2.54 14.83 -2.20
CA SER A 11 -2.39 13.41 -1.89
C SER A 11 -3.64 12.63 -2.24
N GLU A 12 -4.83 13.22 -2.02
CA GLU A 12 -6.06 12.54 -2.39
C GLU A 12 -6.19 12.36 -3.89
N ALA A 13 -5.77 13.35 -4.68
CA ALA A 13 -5.81 13.23 -6.12
C ALA A 13 -4.90 12.08 -6.61
N TRP A 14 -3.69 12.02 -6.07
CA TRP A 14 -2.79 10.92 -6.40
C TRP A 14 -3.36 9.57 -5.95
N ASN A 15 -3.97 9.54 -4.76
CA ASN A 15 -4.55 8.30 -4.27
C ASN A 15 -5.72 7.84 -5.13
N LYS A 16 -6.53 8.76 -5.59
CA LYS A 16 -7.64 8.40 -6.48
C LYS A 16 -7.14 7.79 -7.77
N ARG A 17 -6.08 8.37 -8.34
CA ARG A 17 -5.51 7.82 -9.56
C ARG A 17 -4.87 6.46 -9.31
N ALA A 18 -4.22 6.31 -8.17
CA ALA A 18 -3.67 5.00 -7.80
C ALA A 18 -4.76 3.95 -7.75
N THR A 19 -5.92 4.30 -7.20
CA THR A 19 -7.04 3.39 -7.12
C THR A 19 -7.54 3.00 -8.51
N LEU A 20 -7.61 3.97 -9.42
CA LEU A 20 -8.02 3.69 -10.79
C LEU A 20 -7.04 2.74 -11.47
N TYR A 21 -5.75 2.98 -11.30
CA TYR A 21 -4.75 2.08 -11.85
C TYR A 21 -4.88 0.68 -11.26
N PHE A 22 -5.15 0.59 -9.96
CA PHE A 22 -5.35 -0.70 -9.33
C PHE A 22 -6.52 -1.46 -9.96
N LEU A 23 -7.63 -0.76 -10.18
CA LEU A 23 -8.81 -1.38 -10.78
C LEU A 23 -8.57 -1.81 -12.22
N MET A 24 -7.62 -1.17 -12.89
CA MET A 24 -7.23 -1.54 -14.24
C MET A 24 -6.13 -2.61 -14.26
N ASN A 25 -5.74 -3.10 -13.10
CA ASN A 25 -4.64 -4.05 -12.93
C ASN A 25 -3.28 -3.47 -13.37
N ASP A 26 -3.17 -2.15 -13.39
CA ASP A 26 -1.92 -1.48 -13.71
C ASP A 26 -1.18 -1.21 -12.40
N PHE A 27 -0.60 -2.26 -11.84
CA PHE A 27 -0.04 -2.19 -10.51
C PHE A 27 1.24 -1.35 -10.44
N THR A 28 2.01 -1.32 -11.51
CA THR A 28 3.22 -0.51 -11.53
C THR A 28 2.89 0.97 -11.38
N ASN A 29 1.95 1.47 -12.16
CA ASN A 29 1.56 2.87 -12.06
C ASN A 29 0.84 3.16 -10.76
N SER A 30 0.05 2.19 -10.27
CA SER A 30 -0.62 2.37 -9.00
C SER A 30 0.41 2.53 -7.87
N LEU A 31 1.43 1.67 -7.84
CA LEU A 31 2.48 1.77 -6.82
C LEU A 31 3.24 3.09 -6.91
N ASN A 32 3.50 3.57 -8.12
CA ASN A 32 4.18 4.85 -8.29
C ASN A 32 3.39 5.99 -7.67
N ASP A 33 2.07 6.00 -7.90
CA ASP A 33 1.23 7.03 -7.32
C ASP A 33 1.14 6.90 -5.81
N ILE A 34 1.07 5.67 -5.31
CA ILE A 34 1.04 5.42 -3.88
C ILE A 34 2.32 5.95 -3.21
N GLU A 35 3.46 5.76 -3.84
CA GLU A 35 4.71 6.27 -3.28
C GLU A 35 4.67 7.80 -3.17
N LYS A 36 4.08 8.46 -4.16
CA LYS A 36 3.91 9.90 -4.08
C LYS A 36 3.00 10.31 -2.93
N VAL A 37 1.91 9.58 -2.75
CA VAL A 37 1.02 9.85 -1.63
C VAL A 37 1.76 9.69 -0.30
N LEU A 38 2.51 8.61 -0.16
CA LEU A 38 3.21 8.34 1.10
C LEU A 38 4.36 9.29 1.35
N SER A 39 4.93 9.88 0.29
CA SER A 39 5.95 10.90 0.47
C SER A 39 5.35 12.20 1.02
N MET A 40 4.10 12.46 0.71
CA MET A 40 3.39 13.63 1.19
C MET A 40 2.72 13.38 2.53
N GLU A 41 2.12 12.22 2.69
CA GLU A 41 1.40 11.83 3.90
C GLU A 41 1.76 10.40 4.28
N PRO A 42 2.83 10.22 5.05
CA PRO A 42 3.28 8.85 5.40
C PRO A 42 2.25 8.01 6.14
N ARG A 43 1.25 8.66 6.73
CA ARG A 43 0.21 7.95 7.46
C ARG A 43 -1.07 7.75 6.65
N HIS A 44 -1.03 8.03 5.37
CA HIS A 44 -2.24 7.93 4.55
C HIS A 44 -2.72 6.48 4.52
N PHE A 45 -3.86 6.24 5.16
CA PHE A 45 -4.37 4.89 5.33
C PHE A 45 -4.67 4.21 3.98
N GLY A 46 -5.33 4.94 3.08
CA GLY A 46 -5.68 4.38 1.77
C GLY A 46 -4.46 3.93 1.00
N ALA A 47 -3.39 4.74 1.04
CA ALA A 47 -2.17 4.39 0.33
C ALA A 47 -1.47 3.20 0.97
N LEU A 48 -1.40 3.17 2.30
CA LEU A 48 -0.77 2.04 2.99
C LEU A 48 -1.52 0.73 2.73
N SER A 49 -2.85 0.76 2.81
CA SER A 49 -3.62 -0.45 2.58
C SER A 49 -3.61 -0.85 1.11
N GLY A 50 -3.63 0.14 0.22
CA GLY A 50 -3.55 -0.14 -1.23
C GLY A 50 -2.23 -0.78 -1.59
N GLN A 51 -1.13 -0.29 -1.00
CA GLN A 51 0.19 -0.86 -1.23
C GLN A 51 0.24 -2.32 -0.82
N ALA A 52 -0.31 -2.63 0.35
CA ALA A 52 -0.35 -4.00 0.83
C ALA A 52 -1.12 -4.90 -0.14
N ARG A 53 -2.27 -4.44 -0.61
CA ARG A 53 -3.09 -5.20 -1.54
C ARG A 53 -2.34 -5.49 -2.84
N ILE A 54 -1.64 -4.49 -3.36
CA ILE A 54 -0.91 -4.66 -4.61
C ILE A 54 0.21 -5.66 -4.44
N PHE A 55 0.95 -5.58 -3.34
CA PHE A 55 2.02 -6.54 -3.12
C PHE A 55 1.49 -7.96 -2.98
N ILE A 56 0.31 -8.13 -2.38
CA ILE A 56 -0.32 -9.45 -2.33
C ILE A 56 -0.66 -9.94 -3.74
N LYS A 57 -1.23 -9.06 -4.57
CA LYS A 57 -1.58 -9.41 -5.95
C LYS A 57 -0.35 -9.79 -6.76
N LEU A 58 0.77 -9.13 -6.50
CA LEU A 58 2.01 -9.40 -7.20
C LEU A 58 2.80 -10.55 -6.57
N GLN A 59 2.26 -11.15 -5.52
CA GLN A 59 2.90 -12.23 -4.79
C GLN A 59 4.22 -11.80 -4.14
N LYS A 60 4.33 -10.52 -3.84
CA LYS A 60 5.48 -9.98 -3.10
C LYS A 60 5.11 -9.94 -1.63
N TYR A 61 5.01 -11.12 -1.05
CA TYR A 61 4.40 -11.29 0.26
C TYR A 61 5.16 -10.63 1.39
N GLU A 62 6.49 -10.66 1.33
CA GLU A 62 7.26 -10.02 2.38
C GLU A 62 7.06 -8.51 2.38
N LYS A 63 6.98 -7.92 1.19
CA LYS A 63 6.70 -6.50 1.09
C LYS A 63 5.29 -6.18 1.55
N ALA A 64 4.34 -7.09 1.29
CA ALA A 64 2.98 -6.91 1.75
C ALA A 64 2.92 -6.89 3.27
N ILE A 65 3.62 -7.79 3.92
CA ILE A 65 3.66 -7.81 5.39
C ILE A 65 4.25 -6.53 5.94
N LYS A 66 5.33 -6.04 5.34
CA LYS A 66 5.94 -4.78 5.78
C LYS A 66 4.97 -3.62 5.64
N SER A 67 4.20 -3.59 4.55
CA SER A 67 3.21 -2.53 4.35
C SER A 67 2.13 -2.61 5.41
N ILE A 68 1.67 -3.81 5.74
CA ILE A 68 0.67 -3.99 6.78
C ILE A 68 1.21 -3.58 8.14
N GLU A 69 2.44 -4.00 8.45
CA GLU A 69 3.06 -3.65 9.72
C GLU A 69 3.22 -2.14 9.85
N ARG A 70 3.59 -1.48 8.78
CA ARG A 70 3.72 -0.03 8.79
C ARG A 70 2.36 0.63 9.04
N ALA A 71 1.31 0.11 8.41
CA ALA A 71 -0.02 0.64 8.65
C ALA A 71 -0.44 0.43 10.10
N LEU A 72 -0.05 -0.70 10.69
CA LEU A 72 -0.39 -0.98 12.08
C LEU A 72 0.29 -0.05 13.08
N GLU A 73 1.44 0.53 12.72
CA GLU A 73 2.09 1.50 13.57
C GLU A 73 1.20 2.73 13.78
N PHE A 74 0.44 3.10 12.76
CA PHE A 74 -0.44 4.27 12.82
C PHE A 74 -1.88 3.90 13.15
N TYR A 75 -2.28 2.70 12.79
CA TYR A 75 -3.67 2.25 12.93
C TYR A 75 -3.69 0.85 13.52
N PRO A 76 -3.53 0.75 14.84
CA PRO A 76 -3.44 -0.58 15.48
C PRO A 76 -4.66 -1.47 15.26
N SER A 77 -5.80 -0.86 14.93
CA SER A 77 -7.04 -1.61 14.69
C SER A 77 -7.17 -2.07 13.24
N PHE A 78 -6.15 -1.84 12.41
CA PHE A 78 -6.20 -2.18 11.00
C PHE A 78 -6.51 -3.67 10.84
N ARG A 79 -7.63 -3.95 10.19
CA ARG A 79 -8.12 -5.33 10.12
C ARG A 79 -7.24 -6.22 9.24
N SER A 80 -6.52 -5.63 8.32
CA SER A 80 -5.63 -6.42 7.44
C SER A 80 -4.53 -7.12 8.22
N ARG A 81 -4.33 -6.80 9.50
CA ARG A 81 -3.38 -7.53 10.33
C ARG A 81 -3.69 -9.02 10.34
N GLU A 82 -4.97 -9.36 10.18
CA GLU A 82 -5.39 -10.76 10.19
C GLU A 82 -4.89 -11.51 8.97
N LEU A 83 -4.44 -10.78 7.94
CA LEU A 83 -3.87 -11.39 6.75
C LEU A 83 -2.44 -11.85 6.95
N ILE A 84 -1.75 -11.35 7.97
CA ILE A 84 -0.34 -11.67 8.15
C ILE A 84 -0.08 -13.17 8.28
N PRO A 85 -0.81 -13.91 9.13
CA PRO A 85 -0.59 -15.36 9.21
C PRO A 85 -0.85 -16.06 7.88
N GLU A 86 -1.88 -15.62 7.16
CA GLU A 86 -2.19 -16.19 5.86
C GLU A 86 -1.07 -15.94 4.86
N ILE A 87 -0.53 -14.71 4.85
CA ILE A 87 0.55 -14.37 3.95
C ILE A 87 1.81 -15.15 4.31
N GLU A 88 2.09 -15.30 5.60
CA GLU A 88 3.23 -16.10 6.04
C GLU A 88 3.12 -17.53 5.59
N ARG A 89 1.91 -18.08 5.60
CA ARG A 89 1.67 -19.42 5.11
C ARG A 89 1.98 -19.52 3.61
N LEU A 90 1.58 -18.48 2.84
CA LEU A 90 1.85 -18.45 1.41
C LEU A 90 3.35 -18.37 1.11
N ILE A 91 4.07 -17.63 1.91
CA ILE A 91 5.53 -17.55 1.76
C ILE A 91 6.13 -18.93 1.95
N LYS A 92 5.69 -19.64 2.96
CA LYS A 92 6.18 -20.99 3.22
C LYS A 92 5.90 -21.91 2.05
N GLU A 93 4.71 -21.84 1.50
CA GLU A 93 4.34 -22.69 0.38
C GLU A 93 5.20 -22.44 -0.84
N GLU A 94 5.58 -21.18 -1.05
CA GLU A 94 6.45 -20.84 -2.18
C GLU A 94 7.86 -21.38 -2.01
N SER A 95 8.29 -21.56 -0.78
CA SER A 95 9.64 -21.99 -0.49
C SER A 95 9.87 -23.48 -0.67
N ILE A 96 8.82 -24.23 -0.88
CA ILE A 96 8.91 -25.70 -0.99
C ILE A 96 9.31 -26.17 -2.40
#